data_8a5131c01b5901c3c964cbb8753dcb04
#
_entry.id   8a5131c01b5901c3c964cbb8753dcb04
#
_cell.length_a   1.000
_cell.length_b   1.000
_cell.length_c   1.000
_cell.angle_alpha   90.00
_cell.angle_beta   90.00
_cell.angle_gamma   90.00
#
_symmetry.space_group_name_H-M   'P 1'
#
loop_
_entity.id
_entity.type
_entity.pdbx_description
1 polymer ?
#
loop_
_entity_poly.entity_id
_entity_poly.type
_entity_poly.pdbx_seq_one_letter_code
_entity_poly.pdbx_strand_id
1 'polypeptide(L)'
;YPAASYPEGAMLDIYEWDSGEYRGKIKQVSQTYNVVGNMNEHQLTIGETTWTGLTELQDTTGIMDYGSLIYVTLQRAKTAREAIVTIVNLVNEYGYYSTGESFSIVDPNEAWIMELIGKGPGSKGFVWVARRIPDNCISGHANQARITTFPLESRKDKTTISSKNLKKIYNPEVTTVYAHDVIKFAREKGYFNGTDAEFSFSDTYNPLDFSGVRACEARVWSFFRRNNQSMDQYLSYIL
;
A
#
# COMPACT_ATOMS: atom_id res chain seq x y z
N TYR A 1 8.02 8.00 18.92
CA TYR A 1 8.98 8.79 18.14
C TYR A 1 8.66 10.28 18.30
N PRO A 2 9.41 11.03 19.13
CA PRO A 2 9.25 12.47 19.22
C PRO A 2 9.70 13.16 17.93
N ALA A 3 9.10 14.33 17.65
CA ALA A 3 9.58 15.20 16.58
C ALA A 3 11.03 15.64 16.88
N ALA A 4 11.84 15.71 15.84
CA ALA A 4 13.25 16.08 15.94
C ALA A 4 13.73 16.82 14.71
N SER A 5 14.76 17.65 14.89
CA SER A 5 15.47 18.33 13.82
C SER A 5 16.82 17.63 13.58
N TYR A 6 17.19 17.50 12.31
CA TYR A 6 18.41 16.83 11.88
C TYR A 6 19.25 17.73 10.98
N PRO A 7 20.58 17.67 11.06
CA PRO A 7 21.45 18.41 10.17
C PRO A 7 21.34 17.92 8.72
N GLU A 8 21.75 18.76 7.80
CA GLU A 8 21.85 18.36 6.39
C GLU A 8 22.78 17.14 6.21
N GLY A 9 22.37 16.20 5.39
CA GLY A 9 23.12 14.95 5.15
C GLY A 9 22.96 13.89 6.23
N ALA A 10 22.14 14.11 7.26
CA ALA A 10 21.84 13.09 8.27
C ALA A 10 21.29 11.80 7.64
N MET A 11 21.66 10.67 8.21
CA MET A 11 21.17 9.35 7.80
C MET A 11 20.40 8.70 8.94
N LEU A 12 19.40 7.89 8.59
CA LEU A 12 18.62 7.09 9.50
C LEU A 12 18.95 5.61 9.28
N ASP A 13 19.37 4.91 10.33
CA ASP A 13 19.55 3.46 10.32
C ASP A 13 18.18 2.77 10.29
N ILE A 14 18.02 1.80 9.40
CA ILE A 14 16.81 0.99 9.29
C ILE A 14 17.10 -0.41 9.80
N TYR A 15 16.24 -0.85 10.70
CA TYR A 15 16.22 -2.21 11.24
C TYR A 15 14.87 -2.83 10.87
N GLU A 16 14.89 -4.07 10.41
CA GLU A 16 13.68 -4.81 10.10
C GLU A 16 12.79 -4.90 11.35
N TRP A 17 11.51 -4.61 11.18
CA TRP A 17 10.59 -4.36 12.29
C TRP A 17 10.42 -5.53 13.25
N ASP A 18 10.31 -6.75 12.72
CA ASP A 18 10.01 -7.94 13.51
C ASP A 18 11.25 -8.57 14.13
N SER A 19 12.35 -8.64 13.39
CA SER A 19 13.60 -9.30 13.79
C SER A 19 14.61 -8.36 14.44
N GLY A 20 14.54 -7.07 14.15
CA GLY A 20 15.56 -6.10 14.52
C GLY A 20 16.84 -6.21 13.70
N GLU A 21 16.86 -6.96 12.60
CA GLU A 21 18.02 -7.09 11.72
C GLU A 21 18.32 -5.77 11.00
N TYR A 22 19.59 -5.36 11.03
CA TYR A 22 20.01 -4.15 10.33
C TYR A 22 19.90 -4.29 8.82
N ARG A 23 19.15 -3.37 8.17
CA ARG A 23 18.88 -3.38 6.74
C ARG A 23 19.70 -2.38 5.94
N GLY A 24 20.10 -1.28 6.56
CA GLY A 24 20.84 -0.23 5.86
C GLY A 24 20.50 1.17 6.36
N LYS A 25 20.84 2.18 5.56
CA LYS A 25 20.60 3.58 5.87
C LYS A 25 19.78 4.25 4.79
N ILE A 26 18.90 5.15 5.22
CA ILE A 26 18.17 6.05 4.34
C ILE A 26 18.50 7.51 4.67
N LYS A 27 18.30 8.43 3.74
CA LYS A 27 18.42 9.86 4.02
C LYS A 27 17.39 10.29 5.06
N GLN A 28 17.83 11.01 6.08
CA GLN A 28 16.93 11.63 7.05
C GLN A 28 16.45 12.99 6.53
N VAL A 29 15.17 13.31 6.85
CA VAL A 29 14.62 14.65 6.59
C VAL A 29 15.11 15.63 7.66
N SER A 30 15.12 16.93 7.34
CA SER A 30 15.58 17.97 8.28
C SER A 30 14.68 18.11 9.52
N GLN A 31 13.40 17.73 9.40
CA GLN A 31 12.40 17.79 10.48
C GLN A 31 11.47 16.59 10.40
N THR A 32 11.28 15.90 11.52
CA THR A 32 10.29 14.82 11.66
C THR A 32 9.10 15.27 12.49
N TYR A 33 7.97 14.56 12.35
CA TYR A 33 6.77 14.75 13.17
C TYR A 33 6.76 13.80 14.36
N ASN A 34 6.00 14.16 15.42
CA ASN A 34 5.71 13.26 16.52
C ASN A 34 4.87 12.08 16.03
N VAL A 35 5.25 10.86 16.42
CA VAL A 35 4.50 9.64 16.11
C VAL A 35 4.28 8.84 17.38
N VAL A 36 3.03 8.45 17.64
CA VAL A 36 2.64 7.56 18.74
C VAL A 36 1.84 6.39 18.15
N GLY A 37 2.37 5.19 18.31
CA GLY A 37 1.80 4.03 17.64
C GLY A 37 1.74 4.25 16.13
N ASN A 38 0.57 4.10 15.56
CA ASN A 38 0.32 4.23 14.12
C ASN A 38 -0.25 5.60 13.70
N MET A 39 -0.11 6.64 14.52
CA MET A 39 -0.64 7.98 14.26
C MET A 39 0.41 9.06 14.52
N ASN A 40 0.40 10.12 13.71
CA ASN A 40 1.22 11.31 13.94
C ASN A 40 0.41 12.52 14.44
N GLU A 41 1.09 13.62 14.79
CA GLU A 41 0.49 14.86 15.30
C GLU A 41 -0.46 15.57 14.33
N HIS A 42 -0.44 15.21 13.05
CA HIS A 42 -1.39 15.69 12.03
C HIS A 42 -2.62 14.80 11.90
N GLN A 43 -2.80 13.80 12.79
CA GLN A 43 -3.86 12.79 12.75
C GLN A 43 -3.79 11.89 11.49
N LEU A 44 -2.64 11.85 10.82
CA LEU A 44 -2.38 10.85 9.80
C LEU A 44 -2.14 9.51 10.50
N THR A 45 -2.88 8.49 10.08
CA THR A 45 -2.82 7.13 10.62
C THR A 45 -2.53 6.14 9.50
N ILE A 46 -1.64 5.19 9.76
CA ILE A 46 -1.35 4.08 8.83
C ILE A 46 -1.48 2.77 9.59
N GLY A 47 -2.52 1.99 9.26
CA GLY A 47 -2.66 0.61 9.68
C GLY A 47 -2.28 -0.34 8.56
N GLU A 48 -2.00 -1.60 8.89
CA GLU A 48 -1.53 -2.58 7.91
C GLU A 48 -2.21 -3.95 8.06
N THR A 49 -2.07 -4.76 7.01
CA THR A 49 -2.26 -6.20 7.08
C THR A 49 -1.39 -6.87 6.01
N THR A 50 -0.47 -7.70 6.48
CA THR A 50 0.44 -8.46 5.62
C THR A 50 -0.28 -9.61 4.93
N TRP A 51 -0.05 -9.82 3.65
CA TRP A 51 -0.43 -10.99 2.87
C TRP A 51 0.80 -11.55 2.14
N THR A 52 0.83 -12.87 1.95
CA THR A 52 2.04 -13.51 1.39
C THR A 52 2.27 -13.10 -0.06
N GLY A 53 1.26 -13.20 -0.90
CA GLY A 53 1.37 -12.97 -2.33
C GLY A 53 2.28 -13.97 -3.03
N LEU A 54 2.80 -13.59 -4.18
CA LEU A 54 3.79 -14.37 -4.92
C LEU A 54 5.16 -14.25 -4.24
N THR A 55 5.62 -15.31 -3.60
CA THR A 55 6.83 -15.30 -2.74
C THR A 55 8.12 -14.92 -3.48
N GLU A 56 8.21 -15.21 -4.77
CA GLU A 56 9.33 -14.82 -5.64
C GLU A 56 9.44 -13.30 -5.85
N LEU A 57 8.42 -12.54 -5.48
CA LEU A 57 8.41 -11.09 -5.58
C LEU A 57 8.96 -10.38 -4.34
N GLN A 58 9.25 -11.11 -3.26
CA GLN A 58 9.92 -10.55 -2.09
C GLN A 58 11.35 -10.14 -2.47
N ASP A 59 11.72 -8.87 -2.23
CA ASP A 59 13.08 -8.38 -2.44
C ASP A 59 13.89 -8.43 -1.12
N THR A 60 14.57 -9.54 -0.88
CA THR A 60 15.41 -9.73 0.31
C THR A 60 16.59 -8.77 0.40
N THR A 61 16.85 -7.98 -0.63
CA THR A 61 17.91 -6.94 -0.68
C THR A 61 17.37 -5.54 -0.38
N GLY A 62 16.06 -5.37 -0.32
CA GLY A 62 15.40 -4.10 0.00
C GLY A 62 15.74 -3.62 1.42
N ILE A 63 15.74 -2.31 1.63
CA ILE A 63 16.01 -1.69 2.93
C ILE A 63 14.72 -1.50 3.72
N MET A 64 13.64 -1.07 3.05
CA MET A 64 12.38 -0.73 3.71
C MET A 64 11.50 -1.96 3.88
N ASP A 65 11.24 -2.35 5.11
CA ASP A 65 10.18 -3.28 5.48
C ASP A 65 8.85 -2.55 5.73
N TYR A 66 7.76 -3.30 5.94
CA TYR A 66 6.42 -2.72 6.13
C TYR A 66 6.36 -1.80 7.37
N GLY A 67 6.94 -2.20 8.49
CA GLY A 67 6.92 -1.42 9.72
C GLY A 67 7.76 -0.15 9.60
N SER A 68 8.96 -0.25 9.00
CA SER A 68 9.79 0.91 8.70
C SER A 68 9.09 1.89 7.75
N LEU A 69 8.36 1.40 6.74
CA LEU A 69 7.55 2.27 5.87
C LEU A 69 6.50 3.02 6.67
N ILE A 70 5.81 2.38 7.62
CA ILE A 70 4.78 3.03 8.43
C ILE A 70 5.39 4.18 9.25
N TYR A 71 6.35 3.89 10.12
CA TYR A 71 6.83 4.94 11.04
C TYR A 71 7.62 6.04 10.32
N VAL A 72 8.42 5.71 9.30
CA VAL A 72 9.16 6.71 8.51
C VAL A 72 8.20 7.60 7.74
N THR A 73 7.12 7.03 7.16
CA THR A 73 6.11 7.81 6.47
C THR A 73 5.35 8.73 7.42
N LEU A 74 4.95 8.23 8.59
CA LEU A 74 4.28 9.04 9.63
C LEU A 74 5.15 10.19 10.13
N GLN A 75 6.47 10.00 10.20
CA GLN A 75 7.41 11.07 10.54
C GLN A 75 7.57 12.15 9.46
N ARG A 76 7.11 11.92 8.23
CA ARG A 76 7.42 12.75 7.05
C ARG A 76 6.21 13.31 6.32
N ALA A 77 5.03 12.74 6.51
CA ALA A 77 3.80 13.09 5.81
C ALA A 77 2.76 13.67 6.76
N LYS A 78 1.93 14.60 6.27
CA LYS A 78 0.81 15.21 7.02
C LYS A 78 -0.55 14.69 6.60
N THR A 79 -0.67 14.25 5.34
CA THR A 79 -1.92 13.82 4.73
C THR A 79 -1.79 12.44 4.12
N ALA A 80 -2.92 11.78 3.88
CA ALA A 80 -2.94 10.45 3.23
C ALA A 80 -2.27 10.49 1.85
N ARG A 81 -2.45 11.55 1.08
CA ARG A 81 -1.82 11.71 -0.25
C ARG A 81 -0.32 11.91 -0.15
N GLU A 82 0.16 12.70 0.81
CA GLU A 82 1.60 12.83 1.10
C GLU A 82 2.19 11.49 1.55
N ALA A 83 1.46 10.70 2.34
CA ALA A 83 1.89 9.38 2.77
C ALA A 83 2.09 8.43 1.59
N ILE A 84 1.12 8.36 0.65
CA ILE A 84 1.25 7.54 -0.56
C ILE A 84 2.49 7.95 -1.37
N VAL A 85 2.71 9.25 -1.57
CA VAL A 85 3.89 9.76 -2.30
C VAL A 85 5.18 9.40 -1.57
N THR A 86 5.20 9.53 -0.23
CA THR A 86 6.37 9.21 0.61
C THR A 86 6.71 7.71 0.52
N ILE A 87 5.72 6.82 0.65
CA ILE A 87 5.89 5.37 0.49
C ILE A 87 6.47 5.04 -0.89
N VAL A 88 5.89 5.60 -1.96
CA VAL A 88 6.34 5.36 -3.33
C VAL A 88 7.79 5.79 -3.52
N ASN A 89 8.18 6.96 -3.01
CA ASN A 89 9.54 7.46 -3.13
C ASN A 89 10.54 6.62 -2.32
N LEU A 90 10.19 6.24 -1.09
CA LEU A 90 11.05 5.41 -0.23
C LEU A 90 11.32 4.05 -0.87
N VAL A 91 10.28 3.37 -1.35
CA VAL A 91 10.44 2.05 -1.97
C VAL A 91 11.22 2.13 -3.28
N ASN A 92 10.97 3.13 -4.12
CA ASN A 92 11.69 3.30 -5.37
C ASN A 92 13.19 3.59 -5.14
N GLU A 93 13.54 4.31 -4.08
CA GLU A 93 14.94 4.66 -3.77
C GLU A 93 15.65 3.51 -3.03
N TYR A 94 14.98 2.85 -2.09
CA TYR A 94 15.62 1.94 -1.13
C TYR A 94 15.20 0.46 -1.26
N GLY A 95 14.20 0.14 -2.09
CA GLY A 95 13.66 -1.22 -2.23
C GLY A 95 12.69 -1.60 -1.10
N TYR A 96 11.89 -2.66 -1.34
CA TYR A 96 10.90 -3.16 -0.40
C TYR A 96 11.20 -4.60 0.02
N TYR A 97 11.48 -4.81 1.30
CA TYR A 97 11.95 -6.08 1.84
C TYR A 97 10.85 -7.10 2.13
N SER A 98 9.69 -6.62 2.61
CA SER A 98 8.63 -7.53 3.10
C SER A 98 7.87 -8.23 1.95
N THR A 99 6.98 -9.14 2.30
CA THR A 99 6.01 -9.77 1.39
C THR A 99 4.92 -8.77 0.99
N GLY A 100 3.81 -9.21 0.40
CA GLY A 100 2.72 -8.32 0.03
C GLY A 100 2.07 -7.65 1.26
N GLU A 101 1.62 -6.40 1.08
CA GLU A 101 1.08 -5.57 2.15
C GLU A 101 -0.12 -4.75 1.69
N SER A 102 -1.07 -4.56 2.61
CA SER A 102 -2.18 -3.63 2.47
C SER A 102 -2.09 -2.57 3.56
N PHE A 103 -1.93 -1.30 3.18
CA PHE A 103 -1.99 -0.16 4.09
C PHE A 103 -3.36 0.50 4.07
N SER A 104 -3.95 0.70 5.25
CA SER A 104 -5.04 1.67 5.47
C SER A 104 -4.41 3.00 5.84
N ILE A 105 -4.52 4.00 4.97
CA ILE A 105 -3.91 5.32 5.14
C ILE A 105 -5.02 6.33 5.30
N VAL A 106 -5.11 6.95 6.48
CA VAL A 106 -6.25 7.79 6.86
C VAL A 106 -5.76 9.10 7.44
N ASP A 107 -6.36 10.20 7.00
CA ASP A 107 -6.23 11.52 7.61
C ASP A 107 -7.63 12.08 7.98
N PRO A 108 -7.75 13.28 8.58
CA PRO A 108 -9.06 13.82 8.97
C PRO A 108 -10.07 14.02 7.83
N ASN A 109 -9.63 13.97 6.57
CA ASN A 109 -10.45 14.31 5.41
C ASN A 109 -10.78 13.12 4.51
N GLU A 110 -9.91 12.09 4.49
CA GLU A 110 -10.07 10.97 3.57
C GLU A 110 -9.37 9.69 4.05
N ALA A 111 -9.86 8.56 3.55
CA ALA A 111 -9.29 7.24 3.79
C ALA A 111 -8.88 6.61 2.45
N TRP A 112 -7.72 5.95 2.44
CA TRP A 112 -7.18 5.23 1.30
C TRP A 112 -6.80 3.82 1.71
N ILE A 113 -6.95 2.87 0.80
CA ILE A 113 -6.31 1.56 0.86
C ILE A 113 -5.22 1.52 -0.20
N MET A 114 -4.02 1.07 0.17
CA MET A 114 -2.90 0.87 -0.75
C MET A 114 -2.39 -0.56 -0.63
N GLU A 115 -2.43 -1.31 -1.72
CA GLU A 115 -1.91 -2.66 -1.79
C GLU A 115 -0.64 -2.69 -2.64
N LEU A 116 0.37 -3.42 -2.17
CA LEU A 116 1.70 -3.41 -2.75
C LEU A 116 2.45 -4.73 -2.54
N ILE A 117 3.36 -5.04 -3.47
CA ILE A 117 4.31 -6.14 -3.37
C ILE A 117 5.57 -5.79 -4.18
N GLY A 118 6.72 -6.31 -3.76
CA GLY A 118 7.99 -6.11 -4.45
C GLY A 118 8.02 -6.65 -5.89
N LYS A 119 9.15 -6.54 -6.53
CA LYS A 119 9.40 -7.05 -7.91
C LYS A 119 10.43 -8.19 -7.96
N GLY A 120 10.79 -8.72 -6.80
CA GLY A 120 11.76 -9.79 -6.65
C GLY A 120 13.18 -9.30 -6.34
N PRO A 121 14.08 -10.23 -5.97
CA PRO A 121 15.41 -9.91 -5.44
C PRO A 121 16.22 -9.00 -6.34
N GLY A 122 16.81 -7.95 -5.77
CA GLY A 122 17.63 -6.97 -6.46
C GLY A 122 16.87 -6.01 -7.37
N SER A 123 15.54 -6.11 -7.43
CA SER A 123 14.69 -5.24 -8.23
C SER A 123 14.13 -4.13 -7.37
N LYS A 124 14.79 -2.99 -7.31
CA LYS A 124 14.22 -1.82 -6.62
C LYS A 124 12.86 -1.46 -7.20
N GLY A 125 11.98 -0.96 -6.33
CA GLY A 125 10.61 -0.63 -6.68
C GLY A 125 9.64 -1.77 -6.41
N PHE A 126 8.38 -1.55 -6.79
CA PHE A 126 7.27 -2.42 -6.43
C PHE A 126 6.08 -2.22 -7.38
N VAL A 127 5.18 -3.17 -7.39
CA VAL A 127 3.86 -3.00 -8.00
C VAL A 127 2.85 -2.66 -6.91
N TRP A 128 1.95 -1.73 -7.20
CA TRP A 128 1.01 -1.24 -6.21
C TRP A 128 -0.20 -0.56 -6.84
N VAL A 129 -1.26 -0.48 -6.08
CA VAL A 129 -2.46 0.29 -6.38
C VAL A 129 -2.99 0.91 -5.10
N ALA A 130 -3.41 2.18 -5.15
CA ALA A 130 -4.04 2.90 -4.05
C ALA A 130 -5.41 3.43 -4.48
N ARG A 131 -6.43 3.21 -3.64
CA ARG A 131 -7.80 3.66 -3.89
C ARG A 131 -8.36 4.42 -2.69
N ARG A 132 -8.96 5.57 -2.96
CA ARG A 132 -9.71 6.33 -1.96
C ARG A 132 -11.02 5.60 -1.64
N ILE A 133 -11.31 5.44 -0.38
CA ILE A 133 -12.59 4.90 0.09
C ILE A 133 -13.63 6.02 0.00
N PRO A 134 -14.78 5.79 -0.66
CA PRO A 134 -15.84 6.80 -0.68
C PRO A 134 -16.36 7.14 0.71
N ASP A 135 -16.76 8.39 0.95
CA ASP A 135 -17.10 8.92 2.28
C ASP A 135 -18.29 8.20 2.96
N ASN A 136 -19.16 7.57 2.18
CA ASN A 136 -20.31 6.81 2.67
C ASN A 136 -20.07 5.28 2.70
N CYS A 137 -18.81 4.85 2.54
CA CYS A 137 -18.43 3.45 2.52
C CYS A 137 -17.53 3.10 3.71
N ILE A 138 -17.51 1.82 4.02
CA ILE A 138 -16.54 1.21 4.94
C ILE A 138 -15.64 0.27 4.15
N SER A 139 -14.40 0.13 4.59
CA SER A 139 -13.43 -0.81 4.04
C SER A 139 -12.84 -1.68 5.14
N GLY A 140 -12.42 -2.88 4.79
CA GLY A 140 -11.77 -3.79 5.72
C GLY A 140 -11.03 -4.88 4.97
N HIS A 141 -9.88 -5.28 5.49
CA HIS A 141 -9.05 -6.34 4.94
C HIS A 141 -8.38 -7.13 6.08
N ALA A 142 -7.99 -8.35 5.80
CA ALA A 142 -7.39 -9.24 6.78
C ALA A 142 -6.50 -10.29 6.10
N ASN A 143 -5.21 -9.99 5.96
CA ASN A 143 -4.17 -10.85 5.39
C ASN A 143 -4.49 -11.40 3.97
N GLN A 144 -5.19 -10.59 3.17
CA GLN A 144 -5.51 -10.88 1.78
C GLN A 144 -5.60 -9.56 1.01
N ALA A 145 -4.96 -9.47 -0.16
CA ALA A 145 -5.18 -8.36 -1.08
C ALA A 145 -6.62 -8.39 -1.60
N ARG A 146 -7.26 -7.23 -1.75
CA ARG A 146 -8.68 -7.12 -2.07
C ARG A 146 -8.99 -6.20 -3.24
N ILE A 147 -8.04 -5.38 -3.67
CA ILE A 147 -8.25 -4.54 -4.85
C ILE A 147 -8.22 -5.43 -6.09
N THR A 148 -9.38 -5.63 -6.70
CA THR A 148 -9.55 -6.39 -7.94
C THR A 148 -9.27 -5.51 -9.16
N THR A 149 -10.21 -5.36 -10.06
CA THR A 149 -10.11 -4.44 -11.18
C THR A 149 -10.25 -2.99 -10.71
N PHE A 150 -9.56 -2.10 -11.37
CA PHE A 150 -9.60 -0.67 -11.07
C PHE A 150 -9.52 0.15 -12.37
N PRO A 151 -10.03 1.41 -12.38
CA PRO A 151 -9.96 2.26 -13.56
C PRO A 151 -8.51 2.57 -13.92
N LEU A 152 -8.22 2.64 -15.22
CA LEU A 152 -6.91 2.99 -15.74
C LEU A 152 -6.87 4.43 -16.22
N GLU A 153 -5.69 5.06 -16.11
CA GLU A 153 -5.47 6.44 -16.53
C GLU A 153 -5.89 6.63 -17.99
N SER A 154 -6.74 7.61 -18.24
CA SER A 154 -7.19 7.97 -19.59
C SER A 154 -7.32 9.48 -19.74
N ARG A 155 -7.37 9.97 -20.99
CA ARG A 155 -7.56 11.40 -21.25
C ARG A 155 -8.93 11.91 -20.80
N LYS A 156 -9.92 11.02 -20.67
CA LYS A 156 -11.31 11.38 -20.34
C LYS A 156 -11.59 11.31 -18.84
N ASP A 157 -10.86 10.46 -18.13
CA ASP A 157 -11.01 10.26 -16.68
C ASP A 157 -9.89 10.98 -15.93
N LYS A 158 -10.26 11.97 -15.13
CA LYS A 158 -9.34 12.74 -14.28
C LYS A 158 -9.19 12.16 -12.88
N THR A 159 -10.02 11.17 -12.53
CA THR A 159 -10.04 10.56 -11.19
C THR A 159 -8.97 9.51 -11.00
N THR A 160 -8.36 9.05 -12.09
CA THR A 160 -7.37 7.98 -12.10
C THR A 160 -6.06 8.46 -12.71
N ILE A 161 -4.95 8.20 -12.01
CA ILE A 161 -3.59 8.52 -12.49
C ILE A 161 -2.65 7.34 -12.28
N SER A 162 -1.67 7.22 -13.15
CA SER A 162 -0.52 6.32 -12.94
C SER A 162 0.62 7.03 -12.23
N SER A 163 1.59 6.26 -11.71
CA SER A 163 2.79 6.80 -11.05
C SER A 163 3.64 7.72 -11.95
N LYS A 164 3.45 7.70 -13.27
CA LYS A 164 4.06 8.69 -14.19
C LYS A 164 3.59 10.11 -13.92
N ASN A 165 2.39 10.26 -13.40
CA ASN A 165 1.74 11.52 -13.09
C ASN A 165 1.53 11.72 -11.58
N LEU A 166 2.34 11.07 -10.72
CA LEU A 166 2.12 11.01 -9.27
C LEU A 166 1.89 12.38 -8.62
N LYS A 167 2.52 13.45 -9.11
CA LYS A 167 2.29 14.82 -8.61
C LYS A 167 0.83 15.27 -8.70
N LYS A 168 0.02 14.69 -9.59
CA LYS A 168 -1.41 15.01 -9.73
C LYS A 168 -2.27 14.41 -8.61
N ILE A 169 -1.72 13.56 -7.74
CA ILE A 169 -2.43 12.98 -6.60
C ILE A 169 -3.06 14.06 -5.70
N TYR A 170 -2.47 15.26 -5.65
CA TYR A 170 -2.98 16.37 -4.85
C TYR A 170 -4.25 17.03 -5.43
N ASN A 171 -4.67 16.67 -6.66
CA ASN A 171 -5.99 17.03 -7.14
C ASN A 171 -7.05 16.23 -6.37
N PRO A 172 -8.02 16.89 -5.69
CA PRO A 172 -9.04 16.21 -4.88
C PRO A 172 -9.95 15.26 -5.69
N GLU A 173 -10.05 15.44 -7.02
CA GLU A 173 -10.80 14.53 -7.90
C GLU A 173 -10.11 13.16 -8.04
N VAL A 174 -8.81 13.06 -7.77
CA VAL A 174 -8.07 11.79 -7.90
C VAL A 174 -8.47 10.84 -6.77
N THR A 175 -8.96 9.67 -7.16
CA THR A 175 -9.42 8.60 -6.27
C THR A 175 -8.72 7.26 -6.50
N THR A 176 -7.95 7.13 -7.60
CA THR A 176 -7.18 5.92 -7.90
C THR A 176 -5.79 6.30 -8.41
N VAL A 177 -4.78 5.68 -7.82
CA VAL A 177 -3.37 5.84 -8.23
C VAL A 177 -2.70 4.47 -8.27
N TYR A 178 -1.91 4.19 -9.30
CA TYR A 178 -1.27 2.87 -9.44
C TYR A 178 0.12 2.94 -10.08
N ALA A 179 0.93 1.92 -9.86
CA ALA A 179 2.23 1.78 -10.51
C ALA A 179 2.04 1.67 -12.02
N HIS A 180 2.65 2.57 -12.79
CA HIS A 180 2.44 2.67 -14.24
C HIS A 180 2.74 1.39 -15.03
N ASP A 181 3.52 0.51 -14.45
CA ASP A 181 3.96 -0.75 -15.04
C ASP A 181 3.31 -1.99 -14.40
N VAL A 182 2.32 -1.81 -13.52
CA VAL A 182 1.69 -2.91 -12.76
C VAL A 182 1.17 -4.04 -13.66
N ILE A 183 0.53 -3.71 -14.77
CA ILE A 183 0.02 -4.71 -15.73
C ILE A 183 1.14 -5.25 -16.62
N LYS A 184 2.01 -4.35 -17.10
CA LYS A 184 3.14 -4.72 -17.96
C LYS A 184 4.06 -5.73 -17.23
N PHE A 185 4.40 -5.45 -15.98
CA PHE A 185 5.22 -6.35 -15.15
C PHE A 185 4.55 -7.73 -14.97
N ALA A 186 3.24 -7.77 -14.71
CA ALA A 186 2.51 -9.03 -14.61
C ALA A 186 2.58 -9.86 -15.88
N ARG A 187 2.45 -9.22 -17.06
CA ARG A 187 2.57 -9.90 -18.35
C ARG A 187 3.98 -10.40 -18.63
N GLU A 188 5.01 -9.59 -18.35
CA GLU A 188 6.41 -9.97 -18.53
C GLU A 188 6.82 -11.16 -17.65
N LYS A 189 6.20 -11.29 -16.48
CA LYS A 189 6.39 -12.43 -15.57
C LYS A 189 5.48 -13.63 -15.87
N GLY A 190 4.53 -13.49 -16.79
CA GLY A 190 3.57 -14.55 -17.13
C GLY A 190 2.44 -14.74 -16.11
N TYR A 191 2.25 -13.80 -15.18
CA TYR A 191 1.18 -13.87 -14.17
C TYR A 191 -0.18 -13.48 -14.73
N PHE A 192 -0.20 -12.73 -15.84
CA PHE A 192 -1.43 -12.24 -16.46
C PHE A 192 -1.27 -12.17 -17.99
N ASN A 193 -2.32 -12.59 -18.72
CA ASN A 193 -2.34 -12.58 -20.21
C ASN A 193 -3.63 -12.00 -20.81
N GLY A 194 -4.53 -11.48 -19.97
CA GLY A 194 -5.79 -10.86 -20.41
C GLY A 194 -5.65 -9.45 -20.95
N THR A 195 -6.78 -8.79 -21.22
CA THR A 195 -6.83 -7.36 -21.58
C THR A 195 -6.61 -6.49 -20.35
N ASP A 196 -6.17 -5.23 -20.54
CA ASP A 196 -5.94 -4.30 -19.43
C ASP A 196 -7.19 -4.10 -18.56
N ALA A 197 -8.39 -4.14 -19.15
CA ALA A 197 -9.65 -3.98 -18.43
C ALA A 197 -10.01 -5.18 -17.51
N GLU A 198 -9.45 -6.35 -17.79
CA GLU A 198 -9.65 -7.57 -16.99
C GLU A 198 -8.60 -7.72 -15.88
N PHE A 199 -7.61 -6.82 -15.83
CA PHE A 199 -6.55 -6.93 -14.86
C PHE A 199 -7.09 -6.72 -13.44
N SER A 200 -6.97 -7.75 -12.61
CA SER A 200 -7.25 -7.72 -11.17
C SER A 200 -5.94 -7.79 -10.40
N PHE A 201 -5.69 -6.80 -9.55
CA PHE A 201 -4.45 -6.74 -8.76
C PHE A 201 -4.36 -7.93 -7.79
N SER A 202 -5.40 -8.12 -6.99
CA SER A 202 -5.42 -9.20 -5.99
C SER A 202 -5.33 -10.58 -6.62
N ASP A 203 -6.11 -10.86 -7.69
CA ASP A 203 -6.10 -12.17 -8.34
C ASP A 203 -4.74 -12.47 -9.00
N THR A 204 -4.05 -11.42 -9.45
CA THR A 204 -2.74 -11.55 -10.11
C THR A 204 -1.59 -11.74 -9.11
N TYR A 205 -1.55 -10.94 -8.03
CA TYR A 205 -0.40 -10.90 -7.11
C TYR A 205 -0.62 -11.62 -5.79
N ASN A 206 -1.86 -11.91 -5.44
CA ASN A 206 -2.25 -12.66 -4.25
C ASN A 206 -3.47 -13.54 -4.52
N PRO A 207 -3.39 -14.49 -5.46
CA PRO A 207 -4.54 -15.34 -5.81
C PRO A 207 -5.11 -16.02 -4.56
N LEU A 208 -6.43 -15.99 -4.46
CA LEU A 208 -7.14 -16.50 -3.32
C LEU A 208 -7.10 -18.05 -3.29
N ASP A 209 -6.51 -18.59 -2.24
CA ASP A 209 -6.48 -20.01 -1.97
C ASP A 209 -7.51 -20.40 -0.88
N PHE A 210 -7.60 -21.70 -0.55
CA PHE A 210 -8.49 -22.19 0.49
C PHE A 210 -8.19 -21.59 1.88
N SER A 211 -6.92 -21.38 2.19
CA SER A 211 -6.48 -20.77 3.45
C SER A 211 -6.93 -19.30 3.52
N GLY A 212 -6.73 -18.56 2.44
CA GLY A 212 -7.19 -17.17 2.31
C GLY A 212 -8.70 -17.04 2.45
N VAL A 213 -9.49 -17.90 1.80
CA VAL A 213 -10.95 -17.89 1.94
C VAL A 213 -11.35 -18.13 3.39
N ARG A 214 -10.84 -19.19 4.01
CA ARG A 214 -11.26 -19.62 5.34
C ARG A 214 -10.76 -18.69 6.45
N ALA A 215 -9.49 -18.30 6.42
CA ALA A 215 -8.87 -17.58 7.52
C ALA A 215 -8.89 -16.06 7.34
N CYS A 216 -8.86 -15.57 6.10
CA CYS A 216 -8.77 -14.15 5.81
C CYS A 216 -10.13 -13.57 5.43
N GLU A 217 -10.73 -14.02 4.34
CA GLU A 217 -12.01 -13.50 3.85
C GLU A 217 -13.18 -13.71 4.82
N ALA A 218 -13.20 -14.80 5.57
CA ALA A 218 -14.22 -15.03 6.60
C ALA A 218 -14.20 -13.96 7.71
N ARG A 219 -13.03 -13.40 8.05
CA ARG A 219 -12.90 -12.29 9.01
C ARG A 219 -13.48 -11.00 8.43
N VAL A 220 -13.16 -10.69 7.19
CA VAL A 220 -13.68 -9.52 6.48
C VAL A 220 -15.19 -9.62 6.29
N TRP A 221 -15.69 -10.79 5.87
CA TRP A 221 -17.12 -11.03 5.81
C TRP A 221 -17.82 -10.82 7.16
N SER A 222 -17.24 -11.33 8.25
CA SER A 222 -17.78 -11.14 9.60
C SER A 222 -17.81 -9.64 10.00
N PHE A 223 -16.80 -8.87 9.61
CA PHE A 223 -16.75 -7.42 9.83
C PHE A 223 -17.88 -6.71 9.06
N PHE A 224 -18.00 -6.94 7.77
CA PHE A 224 -19.05 -6.30 6.95
C PHE A 224 -20.45 -6.70 7.37
N ARG A 225 -20.69 -7.98 7.68
CA ARG A 225 -21.99 -8.46 8.14
C ARG A 225 -22.46 -7.78 9.42
N ARG A 226 -21.57 -7.44 10.32
CA ARG A 226 -21.92 -6.70 11.56
C ARG A 226 -22.37 -5.27 11.28
N ASN A 227 -21.93 -4.69 10.17
CA ASN A 227 -22.31 -3.35 9.73
C ASN A 227 -23.52 -3.36 8.79
N ASN A 228 -23.79 -4.48 8.12
CA ASN A 228 -24.95 -4.68 7.26
C ASN A 228 -25.53 -6.07 7.43
N GLN A 229 -26.56 -6.18 8.23
CA GLN A 229 -27.22 -7.47 8.55
C GLN A 229 -27.96 -8.11 7.35
N SER A 230 -28.24 -7.35 6.29
CA SER A 230 -28.87 -7.88 5.07
C SER A 230 -27.87 -8.57 4.14
N MET A 231 -26.58 -8.57 4.46
CA MET A 231 -25.56 -9.23 3.64
C MET A 231 -25.77 -10.75 3.61
N ASP A 232 -25.85 -11.29 2.39
CA ASP A 232 -25.84 -12.73 2.18
C ASP A 232 -24.47 -13.30 2.55
N GLN A 233 -24.45 -14.44 3.23
CA GLN A 233 -23.23 -15.13 3.62
C GLN A 233 -22.41 -15.68 2.45
N TYR A 234 -22.99 -15.76 1.26
CA TYR A 234 -22.37 -16.33 0.06
C TYR A 234 -21.97 -15.31 -0.99
N LEU A 235 -22.28 -14.03 -0.78
CA LEU A 235 -21.84 -13.00 -1.71
C LEU A 235 -20.36 -12.67 -1.53
N SER A 236 -19.65 -12.61 -2.64
CA SER A 236 -18.28 -12.10 -2.68
C SER A 236 -18.28 -10.61 -2.47
N TYR A 237 -17.54 -10.13 -1.48
CA TYR A 237 -17.41 -8.70 -1.17
C TYR A 237 -16.18 -8.16 -1.89
N ILE A 238 -16.40 -7.77 -3.13
CA ILE A 238 -15.40 -7.09 -3.94
C ILE A 238 -15.60 -5.59 -3.75
N LEU A 239 -14.54 -4.92 -3.34
CA LEU A 239 -14.48 -3.47 -3.28
C LEU A 239 -14.29 -2.88 -4.67
#